data_0f17f35949eda4c35d29239a450946cb
#
_entry.id   0f17f35949eda4c35d29239a450946cb
#
_cell.length_a   1.000
_cell.length_b   1.000
_cell.length_c   1.000
_cell.angle_alpha   90.00
_cell.angle_beta   90.00
_cell.angle_gamma   90.00
#
_symmetry.space_group_name_H-M   'P 1'
#
loop_
_entity.id
_entity.type
_entity.pdbx_description
1 polymer ?
#
loop_
_entity_poly.entity_id
_entity_poly.type
_entity_poly.pdbx_seq_one_letter_code
_entity_poly.pdbx_strand_id
1 'polypeptide(L)'
;VLAGQMLSQGVIADPLIGPIGSNSQRESPSTVFGISTAGRPVYQGGLTDAQIAAKVASSTLQANETTIIARKGGHSLVMDDGDLAGEDNLTRIRTSAGHQIMMNDTADKQTIHIMHANGQTWIELGKEGTIDLYASNSLNIRSAGELNMHADRNINIASELGSVNIFAKRAMSLETGSLSLTG
;
A
#
# COMPACT_ATOMS: atom_id res chain seq x y z
N VAL A 1 8.43 -10.09 7.64
CA VAL A 1 7.13 -9.99 8.31
C VAL A 1 6.21 -11.11 7.83
N LEU A 2 5.86 -11.20 6.53
CA LEU A 2 5.01 -12.28 6.01
C LEU A 2 5.59 -13.68 6.28
N ALA A 3 6.89 -13.89 6.02
CA ALA A 3 7.54 -15.18 6.26
C ALA A 3 7.52 -15.56 7.76
N GLY A 4 7.69 -14.60 8.65
CA GLY A 4 7.61 -14.83 10.09
C GLY A 4 6.20 -15.19 10.55
N GLN A 5 5.20 -14.52 9.99
CA GLN A 5 3.80 -14.76 10.27
C GLN A 5 3.35 -16.13 9.72
N MET A 6 3.71 -16.46 8.49
CA MET A 6 3.47 -17.77 7.90
C MET A 6 4.17 -18.89 8.67
N LEU A 7 5.38 -18.63 9.20
CA LEU A 7 6.11 -19.59 10.02
C LEU A 7 5.45 -19.79 11.39
N SER A 8 5.03 -18.71 12.05
CA SER A 8 4.37 -18.78 13.36
C SER A 8 3.02 -19.51 13.31
N GLN A 9 2.35 -19.43 12.18
CA GLN A 9 1.07 -20.11 11.92
C GLN A 9 1.24 -21.51 11.31
N GLY A 10 2.46 -21.97 11.13
CA GLY A 10 2.74 -23.30 10.58
C GLY A 10 2.52 -23.45 9.08
N VAL A 11 2.20 -22.37 8.36
CA VAL A 11 1.86 -22.43 6.93
C VAL A 11 3.04 -22.86 6.07
N ILE A 12 4.26 -22.46 6.44
CA ILE A 12 5.50 -22.85 5.72
C ILE A 12 5.87 -24.29 6.03
N ALA A 13 5.60 -24.73 7.26
CA ALA A 13 5.87 -26.07 7.74
C ALA A 13 4.67 -27.00 7.62
N ASP A 14 3.60 -26.54 6.96
CA ASP A 14 2.40 -27.33 6.75
C ASP A 14 2.77 -28.57 5.91
N PRO A 15 2.88 -29.77 6.53
CA PRO A 15 3.29 -30.92 5.78
C PRO A 15 2.22 -31.20 4.74
N LEU A 16 2.63 -31.64 3.57
CA LEU A 16 1.72 -32.30 2.63
C LEU A 16 1.18 -33.55 3.32
N ILE A 17 0.11 -33.34 4.08
CA ILE A 17 -0.50 -34.44 4.86
C ILE A 17 -1.41 -35.20 3.93
N GLY A 18 -1.23 -36.52 3.96
CA GLY A 18 -2.07 -37.44 3.25
C GLY A 18 -1.74 -37.68 1.81
N PRO A 19 -2.57 -38.48 1.15
CA PRO A 19 -2.35 -38.81 -0.23
C PRO A 19 -2.40 -37.53 -1.02
N ILE A 20 -1.37 -37.35 -1.70
CA ILE A 20 -0.99 -36.26 -2.60
C ILE A 20 -2.18 -35.45 -3.07
N GLY A 21 -2.16 -34.15 -2.79
CA GLY A 21 -3.11 -33.19 -3.33
C GLY A 21 -4.47 -33.16 -2.67
N SER A 22 -4.65 -33.81 -1.54
CA SER A 22 -5.85 -33.64 -0.76
C SER A 22 -5.87 -32.26 -0.13
N ASN A 23 -6.61 -31.35 -0.73
CA ASN A 23 -6.82 -30.01 -0.20
C ASN A 23 -7.59 -30.02 1.12
N SER A 24 -8.38 -31.06 1.37
CA SER A 24 -9.16 -31.23 2.60
C SER A 24 -8.33 -31.32 3.86
N GLN A 25 -7.06 -31.62 3.76
CA GLN A 25 -6.17 -31.68 4.92
C GLN A 25 -5.48 -30.34 5.23
N ARG A 26 -5.62 -29.38 4.35
CA ARG A 26 -5.22 -27.99 4.59
C ARG A 26 -6.31 -27.17 5.27
N GLU A 27 -7.46 -27.76 5.49
CA GLU A 27 -8.58 -27.12 6.17
C GLU A 27 -8.40 -27.02 7.70
N SER A 28 -7.42 -27.71 8.28
CA SER A 28 -6.99 -27.34 9.63
C SER A 28 -5.91 -26.27 9.50
N PRO A 29 -6.01 -25.28 10.16
CA PRO A 29 -6.37 -23.95 9.79
C PRO A 29 -5.16 -23.09 9.63
N SER A 30 -4.78 -22.89 8.41
CA SER A 30 -3.99 -21.74 8.10
C SER A 30 -4.96 -20.59 7.85
N THR A 31 -5.06 -19.69 8.77
CA THR A 31 -5.83 -18.46 8.62
C THR A 31 -5.11 -17.44 7.73
N VAL A 32 -3.87 -17.72 7.36
CA VAL A 32 -3.05 -16.83 6.53
C VAL A 32 -2.62 -17.51 5.25
N PHE A 33 -2.92 -16.88 4.14
CA PHE A 33 -2.38 -17.22 2.84
C PHE A 33 -1.58 -16.04 2.28
N GLY A 34 -0.47 -16.32 1.64
CA GLY A 34 0.29 -15.26 0.99
C GLY A 34 1.22 -15.78 -0.09
N ILE A 35 1.44 -14.93 -1.08
CA ILE A 35 2.42 -15.14 -2.14
C ILE A 35 3.40 -13.97 -2.14
N SER A 36 4.64 -14.25 -2.49
CA SER A 36 5.65 -13.21 -2.63
C SER A 36 6.63 -13.54 -3.75
N THR A 37 7.15 -12.50 -4.38
CA THR A 37 8.30 -12.64 -5.25
C THR A 37 9.57 -12.80 -4.42
N ALA A 38 10.55 -13.49 -4.96
CA ALA A 38 11.82 -13.74 -4.25
C ALA A 38 12.63 -12.47 -3.94
N GLY A 39 12.26 -11.34 -4.53
CA GLY A 39 13.01 -10.10 -4.38
C GLY A 39 14.29 -10.04 -5.23
N ARG A 40 15.00 -8.93 -5.12
CA ARG A 40 16.23 -8.70 -5.86
C ARG A 40 17.37 -9.58 -5.33
N PRO A 41 18.18 -10.14 -6.21
CA PRO A 41 19.34 -10.91 -5.78
C PRO A 41 20.36 -10.02 -5.06
N VAL A 42 20.99 -10.57 -4.05
CA VAL A 42 22.18 -10.03 -3.41
C VAL A 42 23.33 -10.95 -3.78
N TYR A 43 24.29 -10.41 -4.47
CA TYR A 43 25.41 -11.17 -4.97
C TYR A 43 26.56 -11.21 -3.97
N GLN A 44 27.36 -12.27 -4.04
CA GLN A 44 28.59 -12.38 -3.26
C GLN A 44 29.50 -11.19 -3.60
N GLY A 45 30.06 -10.54 -2.57
CA GLY A 45 30.84 -9.31 -2.74
C GLY A 45 30.02 -8.01 -2.76
N GLY A 46 28.68 -8.08 -2.61
CA GLY A 46 27.82 -6.90 -2.44
C GLY A 46 27.64 -6.08 -3.70
N LEU A 47 27.89 -6.65 -4.88
CA LEU A 47 27.72 -5.94 -6.15
C LEU A 47 26.24 -5.59 -6.39
N THR A 48 26.02 -4.39 -6.88
CA THR A 48 24.71 -3.93 -7.36
C THR A 48 24.45 -4.40 -8.80
N ASP A 49 23.19 -4.44 -9.21
CA ASP A 49 22.80 -4.79 -10.58
C ASP A 49 23.54 -3.92 -11.63
N ALA A 50 23.70 -2.61 -11.33
CA ALA A 50 24.43 -1.69 -12.21
C ALA A 50 25.93 -2.04 -12.32
N GLN A 51 26.56 -2.42 -11.21
CA GLN A 51 27.96 -2.85 -11.22
C GLN A 51 28.15 -4.16 -11.96
N ILE A 52 27.21 -5.10 -11.82
CA ILE A 52 27.24 -6.35 -12.59
C ILE A 52 27.08 -6.04 -14.07
N ALA A 53 26.11 -5.22 -14.47
CA ALA A 53 25.91 -4.82 -15.85
C ALA A 53 27.16 -4.15 -16.45
N ALA A 54 27.85 -3.28 -15.71
CA ALA A 54 29.08 -2.64 -16.13
C ALA A 54 30.24 -3.67 -16.31
N LYS A 55 30.35 -4.63 -15.37
CA LYS A 55 31.34 -5.70 -15.47
C LYS A 55 31.07 -6.67 -16.62
N VAL A 56 29.81 -6.95 -16.91
CA VAL A 56 29.42 -7.71 -18.11
C VAL A 56 29.86 -6.99 -19.39
N ALA A 57 29.53 -5.68 -19.47
CA ALA A 57 29.89 -4.85 -20.63
C ALA A 57 31.39 -4.76 -20.84
N SER A 58 32.18 -4.76 -19.76
CA SER A 58 33.66 -4.73 -19.81
C SER A 58 34.30 -6.13 -19.87
N SER A 59 33.52 -7.21 -19.89
CA SER A 59 34.02 -8.60 -19.84
C SER A 59 34.93 -8.91 -18.64
N THR A 60 34.71 -8.21 -17.51
CA THR A 60 35.51 -8.37 -16.28
C THR A 60 34.75 -9.08 -15.16
N LEU A 61 33.52 -9.53 -15.41
CA LEU A 61 32.73 -10.25 -14.43
C LEU A 61 33.33 -11.64 -14.14
N GLN A 62 33.53 -11.92 -12.84
CA GLN A 62 34.03 -13.21 -12.39
C GLN A 62 32.86 -14.13 -12.00
N ALA A 63 33.04 -15.44 -12.18
CA ALA A 63 31.97 -16.42 -11.90
C ALA A 63 31.49 -16.39 -10.44
N ASN A 64 32.38 -16.17 -9.48
CA ASN A 64 32.04 -16.08 -8.08
C ASN A 64 31.21 -14.80 -7.72
N GLU A 65 31.32 -13.75 -8.54
CA GLU A 65 30.59 -12.50 -8.34
C GLU A 65 29.11 -12.63 -8.72
N THR A 66 28.73 -13.64 -9.49
CA THR A 66 27.33 -13.94 -9.85
C THR A 66 26.64 -14.87 -8.89
N THR A 67 27.33 -15.34 -7.85
CA THR A 67 26.73 -16.20 -6.83
C THR A 67 25.74 -15.43 -6.00
N ILE A 68 24.46 -15.84 -6.04
CA ILE A 68 23.39 -15.23 -5.24
C ILE A 68 23.46 -15.85 -3.83
N ILE A 69 23.73 -15.00 -2.83
CA ILE A 69 23.83 -15.41 -1.43
C ILE A 69 22.57 -15.08 -0.62
N ALA A 70 21.75 -14.14 -1.13
CA ALA A 70 20.51 -13.73 -0.49
C ALA A 70 19.57 -13.07 -1.51
N ARG A 71 18.37 -12.75 -1.07
CA ARG A 71 17.44 -11.91 -1.81
C ARG A 71 16.89 -10.83 -0.91
N LYS A 72 16.65 -9.65 -1.45
CA LYS A 72 16.22 -8.48 -0.70
C LYS A 72 14.98 -7.84 -1.32
N GLY A 73 13.94 -7.69 -0.52
CA GLY A 73 12.73 -7.01 -0.91
C GLY A 73 11.97 -7.72 -2.03
N GLY A 74 10.81 -8.20 -1.78
CA GLY A 74 9.88 -8.78 -2.76
C GLY A 74 8.55 -8.05 -2.72
N HIS A 75 7.75 -8.22 -3.77
CA HIS A 75 6.34 -7.88 -3.72
C HIS A 75 5.59 -8.99 -3.00
N SER A 76 4.54 -8.65 -2.27
CA SER A 76 3.74 -9.65 -1.56
C SER A 76 2.25 -9.33 -1.64
N LEU A 77 1.46 -10.38 -1.68
CA LEU A 77 0.02 -10.38 -1.43
C LEU A 77 -0.21 -11.28 -0.22
N VAL A 78 -0.93 -10.79 0.76
CA VAL A 78 -1.30 -11.51 1.99
C VAL A 78 -2.80 -11.42 2.17
N MET A 79 -3.42 -12.54 2.47
CA MET A 79 -4.78 -12.65 2.99
C MET A 79 -4.69 -13.32 4.35
N ASP A 80 -5.29 -12.70 5.35
CA ASP A 80 -5.28 -13.16 6.74
C ASP A 80 -6.72 -13.09 7.25
N ASP A 81 -7.27 -14.22 7.67
CA ASP A 81 -8.63 -14.30 8.22
C ASP A 81 -8.67 -13.91 9.71
N GLY A 82 -7.54 -13.49 10.25
CA GLY A 82 -7.39 -13.08 11.63
C GLY A 82 -7.11 -14.22 12.60
N ASP A 83 -6.89 -13.85 13.83
CA ASP A 83 -6.68 -14.78 14.93
C ASP A 83 -8.00 -15.12 15.66
N LEU A 84 -7.92 -15.95 16.70
CA LEU A 84 -9.08 -16.33 17.51
C LEU A 84 -9.69 -15.14 18.29
N ALA A 85 -8.97 -14.05 18.45
CA ALA A 85 -9.46 -12.83 19.05
C ALA A 85 -10.13 -11.90 18.03
N GLY A 86 -10.08 -12.25 16.73
CA GLY A 86 -10.63 -11.44 15.63
C GLY A 86 -9.75 -10.27 15.24
N GLU A 87 -8.48 -10.29 15.65
CA GLU A 87 -7.48 -9.31 15.24
C GLU A 87 -6.80 -9.74 13.93
N ASP A 88 -6.17 -8.79 13.25
CA ASP A 88 -5.37 -9.00 12.03
C ASP A 88 -6.14 -9.59 10.82
N ASN A 89 -7.47 -9.47 10.79
CA ASN A 89 -8.26 -9.83 9.61
C ASN A 89 -8.02 -8.80 8.50
N LEU A 90 -7.22 -9.16 7.52
CA LEU A 90 -6.81 -8.21 6.49
C LEU A 90 -6.40 -8.86 5.15
N THR A 91 -6.55 -8.09 4.09
CA THR A 91 -5.92 -8.36 2.81
C THR A 91 -4.96 -7.23 2.47
N ARG A 92 -3.70 -7.56 2.14
CA ARG A 92 -2.66 -6.58 1.88
C ARG A 92 -1.84 -6.90 0.64
N ILE A 93 -1.75 -5.94 -0.27
CA ILE A 93 -0.79 -5.93 -1.38
C ILE A 93 0.33 -4.98 -1.01
N ARG A 94 1.58 -5.43 -1.09
CA ARG A 94 2.75 -4.62 -0.79
C ARG A 94 3.83 -4.77 -1.85
N THR A 95 4.37 -3.65 -2.29
CA THR A 95 5.52 -3.64 -3.21
C THR A 95 6.84 -3.79 -2.46
N SER A 96 7.90 -4.14 -3.17
CA SER A 96 9.26 -4.23 -2.62
C SER A 96 9.77 -2.92 -2.02
N ALA A 97 9.29 -1.78 -2.51
CA ALA A 97 9.61 -0.45 -1.98
C ALA A 97 8.77 -0.09 -0.74
N GLY A 98 7.70 -0.83 -0.46
CA GLY A 98 6.84 -0.60 0.70
C GLY A 98 5.53 0.14 0.40
N HIS A 99 5.23 0.48 -0.86
CA HIS A 99 3.88 0.96 -1.21
C HIS A 99 2.88 -0.15 -0.93
N GLN A 100 1.69 0.21 -0.45
CA GLN A 100 0.70 -0.81 -0.09
C GLN A 100 -0.73 -0.37 -0.32
N ILE A 101 -1.55 -1.38 -0.61
CA ILE A 101 -3.01 -1.33 -0.53
C ILE A 101 -3.39 -2.33 0.55
N MET A 102 -4.16 -1.92 1.53
CA MET A 102 -4.59 -2.74 2.64
C MET A 102 -6.08 -2.57 2.88
N MET A 103 -6.78 -3.67 2.95
CA MET A 103 -8.16 -3.76 3.43
C MET A 103 -8.11 -4.46 4.77
N ASN A 104 -8.56 -3.79 5.82
CA ASN A 104 -8.59 -4.30 7.18
C ASN A 104 -10.04 -4.53 7.59
N ASP A 105 -10.40 -5.76 7.89
CA ASP A 105 -11.72 -6.18 8.32
C ASP A 105 -11.78 -6.49 9.82
N THR A 106 -10.68 -6.26 10.55
CA THR A 106 -10.65 -6.39 12.00
C THR A 106 -11.78 -5.57 12.64
N ALA A 107 -12.52 -6.18 13.54
CA ALA A 107 -13.63 -5.54 14.22
C ALA A 107 -13.21 -4.19 14.84
N ASP A 108 -14.03 -3.18 14.67
CA ASP A 108 -13.78 -1.79 15.10
C ASP A 108 -12.61 -1.05 14.45
N LYS A 109 -11.87 -1.69 13.53
CA LYS A 109 -10.73 -1.10 12.81
C LYS A 109 -10.87 -1.21 11.28
N GLN A 110 -12.09 -1.41 10.79
CA GLN A 110 -12.36 -1.60 9.36
C GLN A 110 -11.95 -0.37 8.55
N THR A 111 -10.98 -0.55 7.67
CA THR A 111 -10.45 0.53 6.84
C THR A 111 -9.89 0.00 5.52
N ILE A 112 -9.93 0.85 4.50
CA ILE A 112 -9.18 0.61 3.26
C ILE A 112 -8.12 1.69 3.14
N HIS A 113 -6.86 1.30 3.07
CA HIS A 113 -5.71 2.19 2.93
C HIS A 113 -5.01 2.00 1.59
N ILE A 114 -4.71 3.11 0.92
CA ILE A 114 -3.76 3.17 -0.20
C ILE A 114 -2.64 4.11 0.24
N MET A 115 -1.43 3.59 0.41
CA MET A 115 -0.34 4.31 1.06
C MET A 115 0.96 4.26 0.25
N HIS A 116 1.62 5.39 0.15
CA HIS A 116 2.99 5.47 -0.34
C HIS A 116 3.98 4.99 0.72
N ALA A 117 5.08 4.38 0.29
CA ALA A 117 6.09 3.76 1.16
C ALA A 117 6.70 4.67 2.24
N ASN A 118 6.74 5.97 2.00
CA ASN A 118 7.26 6.96 2.97
C ASN A 118 6.24 7.41 4.02
N GLY A 119 4.97 6.95 3.92
CA GLY A 119 3.90 7.32 4.84
C GLY A 119 3.41 8.77 4.74
N GLN A 120 3.91 9.55 3.78
CA GLN A 120 3.59 10.98 3.65
C GLN A 120 2.44 11.28 2.68
N THR A 121 1.89 10.26 2.06
CA THR A 121 0.76 10.38 1.14
C THR A 121 -0.08 9.14 1.23
N TRP A 122 -1.38 9.31 1.48
CA TRP A 122 -2.31 8.20 1.61
C TRP A 122 -3.75 8.58 1.34
N ILE A 123 -4.56 7.57 1.06
CA ILE A 123 -6.01 7.62 0.99
C ILE A 123 -6.54 6.60 2.01
N GLU A 124 -7.46 7.02 2.83
CA GLU A 124 -8.15 6.16 3.79
C GLU A 124 -9.66 6.22 3.59
N LEU A 125 -10.31 5.07 3.57
CA LEU A 125 -11.75 4.93 3.67
C LEU A 125 -12.03 4.31 5.05
N GLY A 126 -12.62 5.09 5.93
CA GLY A 126 -12.91 4.71 7.31
C GLY A 126 -14.28 4.06 7.48
N LYS A 127 -14.43 3.24 8.52
CA LYS A 127 -15.69 2.54 8.85
C LYS A 127 -16.87 3.47 9.10
N GLU A 128 -16.63 4.69 9.55
CA GLU A 128 -17.67 5.69 9.82
C GLU A 128 -18.15 6.41 8.54
N GLY A 129 -17.78 5.93 7.36
CA GLY A 129 -18.13 6.53 6.07
C GLY A 129 -17.31 7.76 5.74
N THR A 130 -16.12 7.88 6.29
CA THR A 130 -15.16 8.95 5.99
C THR A 130 -14.26 8.59 4.82
N ILE A 131 -13.81 9.59 4.07
CA ILE A 131 -12.74 9.47 3.08
C ILE A 131 -11.72 10.55 3.40
N ASP A 132 -10.52 10.15 3.75
CA ASP A 132 -9.42 11.05 4.05
C ASP A 132 -8.34 10.96 2.96
N LEU A 133 -7.97 12.11 2.44
CA LEU A 133 -6.89 12.29 1.45
C LEU A 133 -5.80 13.13 2.08
N TYR A 134 -4.63 12.56 2.28
CA TYR A 134 -3.51 13.25 2.88
C TYR A 134 -2.30 13.32 1.94
N ALA A 135 -1.70 14.49 1.85
CA ALA A 135 -0.42 14.73 1.21
C ALA A 135 0.38 15.74 2.04
N SER A 136 1.58 15.38 2.46
CA SER A 136 2.44 16.25 3.29
C SER A 136 2.99 17.47 2.53
N ASN A 137 2.89 17.49 1.21
CA ASN A 137 3.36 18.59 0.38
C ASN A 137 2.21 19.24 -0.40
N SER A 138 1.70 18.61 -1.42
CA SER A 138 0.63 19.19 -2.25
C SER A 138 -0.35 18.11 -2.74
N LEU A 139 -1.63 18.50 -2.76
CA LEU A 139 -2.70 17.73 -3.38
C LEU A 139 -3.20 18.49 -4.61
N ASN A 140 -3.07 17.89 -5.79
CA ASN A 140 -3.51 18.49 -7.05
C ASN A 140 -4.72 17.72 -7.59
N ILE A 141 -5.85 18.39 -7.73
CA ILE A 141 -7.07 17.86 -8.34
C ILE A 141 -7.27 18.57 -9.66
N ARG A 142 -7.29 17.82 -10.77
CA ARG A 142 -7.45 18.38 -12.11
C ARG A 142 -8.45 17.54 -12.90
N SER A 143 -9.39 18.23 -13.54
CA SER A 143 -10.30 17.64 -14.52
C SER A 143 -10.13 18.33 -15.87
N ALA A 144 -10.18 17.58 -16.96
CA ALA A 144 -10.24 18.13 -18.31
C ALA A 144 -11.66 18.62 -18.68
N GLY A 145 -12.66 18.06 -18.00
CA GLY A 145 -14.06 18.49 -18.08
C GLY A 145 -14.45 19.31 -16.85
N GLU A 146 -15.50 18.91 -16.20
CA GLU A 146 -16.07 19.58 -15.04
C GLU A 146 -15.53 18.98 -13.73
N LEU A 147 -15.44 19.80 -12.71
CA LEU A 147 -15.22 19.39 -11.33
C LEU A 147 -16.41 19.86 -10.51
N ASN A 148 -17.24 18.91 -10.05
CA ASN A 148 -18.41 19.20 -9.24
C ASN A 148 -18.14 18.79 -7.79
N MET A 149 -18.36 19.73 -6.86
CA MET A 149 -18.28 19.50 -5.41
C MET A 149 -19.63 19.83 -4.79
N HIS A 150 -20.25 18.86 -4.16
CA HIS A 150 -21.56 19.01 -3.52
C HIS A 150 -21.53 18.39 -2.14
N ALA A 151 -22.12 19.07 -1.16
CA ALA A 151 -22.34 18.55 0.17
C ALA A 151 -23.74 18.98 0.66
N ASP A 152 -24.44 18.07 1.31
CA ASP A 152 -25.77 18.34 1.86
C ASP A 152 -25.73 19.36 3.01
N ARG A 153 -24.59 19.54 3.64
CA ARG A 153 -24.40 20.49 4.75
C ARG A 153 -23.40 21.56 4.38
N ASN A 154 -22.17 21.45 4.83
CA ASN A 154 -21.16 22.49 4.69
C ASN A 154 -20.02 22.05 3.77
N ILE A 155 -19.54 22.98 2.97
CA ILE A 155 -18.23 22.89 2.31
C ILE A 155 -17.33 23.91 2.99
N ASN A 156 -16.28 23.44 3.68
CA ASN A 156 -15.31 24.28 4.37
C ASN A 156 -14.02 24.32 3.55
N ILE A 157 -13.58 25.53 3.21
CA ILE A 157 -12.30 25.76 2.51
C ILE A 157 -11.52 26.74 3.36
N ALA A 158 -10.38 26.31 3.88
CA ALA A 158 -9.53 27.12 4.74
C ALA A 158 -8.07 27.02 4.33
N SER A 159 -7.31 28.07 4.52
CA SER A 159 -5.86 28.11 4.43
C SER A 159 -5.32 28.76 5.70
N GLU A 160 -4.57 28.01 6.50
CA GLU A 160 -4.08 28.48 7.79
C GLU A 160 -2.91 29.48 7.66
N LEU A 161 -2.02 29.26 6.71
CA LEU A 161 -0.77 30.02 6.57
C LEU A 161 -0.64 30.76 5.24
N GLY A 162 -1.66 30.69 4.40
CA GLY A 162 -1.63 31.28 3.07
C GLY A 162 -2.96 31.85 2.65
N SER A 163 -3.20 31.86 1.35
CA SER A 163 -4.40 32.45 0.74
C SER A 163 -5.26 31.37 0.08
N VAL A 164 -6.55 31.59 0.05
CA VAL A 164 -7.49 30.90 -0.83
C VAL A 164 -7.69 31.76 -2.09
N ASN A 165 -7.21 31.27 -3.23
CA ASN A 165 -7.33 31.97 -4.50
C ASN A 165 -8.35 31.26 -5.38
N ILE A 166 -9.40 31.98 -5.79
CA ILE A 166 -10.41 31.49 -6.70
C ILE A 166 -10.35 32.34 -7.98
N PHE A 167 -10.12 31.69 -9.09
CA PHE A 167 -10.00 32.37 -10.38
C PHE A 167 -10.88 31.70 -11.44
N ALA A 168 -11.68 32.50 -12.15
CA ALA A 168 -12.48 32.05 -13.27
C ALA A 168 -12.20 32.92 -14.51
N LYS A 169 -11.91 32.30 -15.66
CA LYS A 169 -11.63 33.01 -16.89
C LYS A 169 -12.81 33.83 -17.43
N ARG A 170 -14.05 33.37 -17.19
CA ARG A 170 -15.27 34.01 -17.70
C ARG A 170 -16.08 34.69 -16.61
N ALA A 171 -16.61 33.89 -15.69
CA ALA A 171 -17.46 34.40 -14.63
C ALA A 171 -17.38 33.49 -13.40
N MET A 172 -17.54 34.06 -12.22
CA MET A 172 -17.80 33.40 -10.98
C MET A 172 -19.17 33.84 -10.48
N SER A 173 -20.04 32.89 -10.20
CA SER A 173 -21.36 33.17 -9.61
C SER A 173 -21.39 32.68 -8.17
N LEU A 174 -21.84 33.51 -7.27
CA LEU A 174 -22.06 33.21 -5.86
C LEU A 174 -23.55 33.48 -5.58
N GLU A 175 -24.28 32.40 -5.29
CA GLU A 175 -25.68 32.50 -4.90
C GLU A 175 -25.81 32.08 -3.43
N THR A 176 -26.32 32.95 -2.59
CA THR A 176 -26.38 32.75 -1.15
C THR A 176 -27.49 33.58 -0.51
N GLY A 177 -28.08 33.09 0.56
CA GLY A 177 -29.02 33.86 1.37
C GLY A 177 -28.37 35.00 2.16
N SER A 178 -27.08 34.87 2.50
CA SER A 178 -26.28 35.94 3.13
C SER A 178 -24.81 35.75 2.83
N LEU A 179 -24.08 36.85 2.60
CA LEU A 179 -22.65 36.91 2.42
C LEU A 179 -22.03 37.78 3.50
N SER A 180 -21.09 37.24 4.27
CA SER A 180 -20.30 37.99 5.23
C SER A 180 -18.84 38.00 4.78
N LEU A 181 -18.27 39.22 4.66
CA LEU A 181 -16.86 39.45 4.36
C LEU A 181 -16.28 40.25 5.51
N THR A 182 -15.34 39.65 6.23
CA THR A 182 -14.61 40.31 7.31
C THR A 182 -13.14 40.32 6.97
N GLY A 183 -12.49 41.47 7.07
CA GLY A 183 -11.06 41.66 6.87
C GLY A 183 -10.35 42.02 8.16
#